data_c03e729701fc87f09f7bef8f3fe1fc9f
#
_entry.id   c03e729701fc87f09f7bef8f3fe1fc9f
#
_cell.length_a   1.000
_cell.length_b   1.000
_cell.length_c   1.000
_cell.angle_alpha   90.00
_cell.angle_beta   90.00
_cell.angle_gamma   90.00
#
_symmetry.space_group_name_H-M   'P 1'
#
loop_
_entity.id
_entity.type
_entity.pdbx_description
1 polymer ?
#
loop_
_entity_poly.entity_id
_entity_poly.type
_entity_poly.pdbx_seq_one_letter_code
_entity_poly.pdbx_strand_id
1 'polypeptide(L)'
;MRNRITPTLAAVAAATVVAFAGSALAGPGHHHGGRGQGPDFINVIAALKSDLKLNTSQQAMWDAAAAQSKSARDTGRANFDKVRTAMSAELAKTEPDLAAVAAVADDAQAANTALRKQIRSQWLALYATFTPDQKAVVKEALGKRAARMEKFREKMMERRGS
;
A
#
# COMPACT_ATOMS: atom_id res chain seq x y z
N MET A 1 2.32 -28.89 64.13
CA MET A 1 3.02 -29.75 63.17
C MET A 1 3.00 -29.08 61.82
N ARG A 2 4.18 -28.76 61.32
CA ARG A 2 4.42 -27.92 60.13
C ARG A 2 4.56 -28.84 58.95
N ASN A 3 3.80 -28.62 57.84
CA ASN A 3 4.16 -29.18 56.57
C ASN A 3 4.17 -28.07 55.51
N ARG A 4 5.38 -27.72 55.10
CA ARG A 4 5.65 -26.88 53.97
C ARG A 4 5.78 -27.76 52.74
N ILE A 5 4.92 -27.57 51.74
CA ILE A 5 5.04 -28.17 50.44
C ILE A 5 5.44 -27.06 49.47
N THR A 6 6.66 -27.13 48.98
CA THR A 6 7.19 -26.28 47.91
C THR A 6 6.86 -26.95 46.54
N PRO A 7 6.20 -26.31 45.59
CA PRO A 7 6.18 -26.80 44.21
C PRO A 7 7.39 -26.32 43.44
N THR A 8 8.14 -27.28 42.94
CA THR A 8 9.22 -27.11 41.97
C THR A 8 8.65 -26.76 40.61
N LEU A 9 8.98 -25.57 40.10
CA LEU A 9 8.68 -25.18 38.72
C LEU A 9 9.70 -25.85 37.79
N ALA A 10 9.25 -26.77 36.97
CA ALA A 10 10.02 -27.32 35.86
C ALA A 10 9.85 -26.40 34.64
N ALA A 11 10.91 -25.70 34.29
CA ALA A 11 10.96 -24.94 33.03
C ALA A 11 11.22 -25.90 31.86
N VAL A 12 10.25 -26.06 30.99
CA VAL A 12 10.42 -26.74 29.69
C VAL A 12 10.80 -25.67 28.66
N ALA A 13 12.08 -25.61 28.32
CA ALA A 13 12.56 -24.84 27.18
C ALA A 13 12.32 -25.64 25.90
N ALA A 14 11.31 -25.28 25.13
CA ALA A 14 11.13 -25.79 23.77
C ALA A 14 11.94 -24.91 22.81
N ALA A 15 13.11 -25.38 22.41
CA ALA A 15 13.90 -24.79 21.35
C ALA A 15 13.30 -25.20 19.99
N THR A 16 12.57 -24.33 19.35
CA THR A 16 12.15 -24.49 17.96
C THR A 16 13.29 -23.99 17.06
N VAL A 17 14.02 -24.93 16.48
CA VAL A 17 15.00 -24.66 15.41
C VAL A 17 14.20 -24.38 14.14
N VAL A 18 14.13 -23.12 13.74
CA VAL A 18 13.64 -22.73 12.40
C VAL A 18 14.82 -22.86 11.44
N ALA A 19 14.79 -23.90 10.62
CA ALA A 19 15.75 -24.06 9.52
C ALA A 19 15.46 -23.02 8.44
N PHE A 20 16.29 -21.99 8.33
CA PHE A 20 16.33 -21.09 7.18
C PHE A 20 16.96 -21.85 6.01
N ALA A 21 16.11 -22.33 5.09
CA ALA A 21 16.56 -22.73 3.77
C ALA A 21 17.05 -21.49 3.04
N GLY A 22 18.35 -21.44 2.76
CA GLY A 22 19.00 -20.36 2.05
C GLY A 22 18.43 -20.19 0.65
N SER A 23 17.82 -19.02 0.39
CA SER A 23 17.51 -18.57 -0.96
C SER A 23 18.64 -17.72 -1.47
N ALA A 24 19.18 -18.13 -2.62
CA ALA A 24 20.30 -17.54 -3.32
C ALA A 24 20.21 -16.01 -3.44
N LEU A 25 21.34 -15.34 -3.20
CA LEU A 25 21.57 -13.94 -3.50
C LEU A 25 21.41 -13.70 -5.02
N ALA A 26 20.24 -13.29 -5.41
CA ALA A 26 20.02 -12.64 -6.70
C ALA A 26 20.43 -11.17 -6.57
N GLY A 27 21.26 -10.70 -7.52
CA GLY A 27 21.95 -9.43 -7.53
C GLY A 27 21.08 -8.17 -7.38
N PRO A 28 21.68 -6.96 -7.36
CA PRO A 28 21.03 -5.71 -7.08
C PRO A 28 20.09 -5.32 -8.23
N GLY A 29 18.92 -5.94 -8.27
CA GLY A 29 17.80 -5.46 -9.03
C GLY A 29 17.32 -4.18 -8.36
N HIS A 30 17.41 -3.05 -9.06
CA HIS A 30 16.75 -1.82 -8.67
C HIS A 30 15.25 -2.10 -8.52
N HIS A 31 14.85 -2.47 -7.32
CA HIS A 31 13.45 -2.45 -6.93
C HIS A 31 13.04 -0.97 -6.91
N HIS A 32 12.68 -0.45 -8.08
CA HIS A 32 11.76 0.66 -8.12
C HIS A 32 10.57 0.24 -7.28
N GLY A 33 10.52 0.79 -6.06
CA GLY A 33 9.51 0.49 -5.07
C GLY A 33 8.16 0.46 -5.77
N GLY A 34 7.53 -0.69 -5.76
CA GLY A 34 6.23 -0.88 -6.37
C GLY A 34 5.30 0.16 -5.77
N ARG A 35 5.14 1.28 -6.48
CA ARG A 35 4.00 2.17 -6.26
C ARG A 35 2.81 1.25 -6.33
N GLY A 36 2.18 1.04 -5.17
CA GLY A 36 1.06 0.13 -5.01
C GLY A 36 0.09 0.33 -6.17
N GLN A 37 0.15 -0.59 -7.11
CA GLN A 37 -0.72 -0.61 -8.28
C GLN A 37 -2.11 -1.07 -7.83
N GLY A 38 -2.76 -0.19 -7.06
CA GLY A 38 -4.21 -0.19 -7.07
C GLY A 38 -4.64 0.15 -8.50
N PRO A 39 -5.80 -0.33 -8.97
CA PRO A 39 -6.27 0.00 -10.31
C PRO A 39 -6.22 1.52 -10.47
N ASP A 40 -5.47 1.97 -11.45
CA ASP A 40 -5.11 3.38 -11.69
C ASP A 40 -6.31 4.25 -12.12
N PHE A 41 -7.52 3.64 -12.09
CA PHE A 41 -8.78 4.28 -12.45
C PHE A 41 -9.09 5.52 -11.58
N ILE A 42 -8.66 5.51 -10.31
CA ILE A 42 -8.85 6.65 -9.40
C ILE A 42 -8.15 7.89 -9.96
N ASN A 43 -6.89 7.73 -10.37
CA ASN A 43 -6.12 8.83 -10.96
C ASN A 43 -6.72 9.29 -12.31
N VAL A 44 -7.28 8.35 -13.08
CA VAL A 44 -7.96 8.67 -14.34
C VAL A 44 -9.23 9.48 -14.05
N ILE A 45 -10.10 9.02 -13.16
CA ILE A 45 -11.32 9.75 -12.79
C ILE A 45 -10.96 11.13 -12.22
N ALA A 46 -9.99 11.19 -11.30
CA ALA A 46 -9.57 12.45 -10.68
C ALA A 46 -9.00 13.47 -11.69
N ALA A 47 -8.46 13.02 -12.82
CA ALA A 47 -7.97 13.90 -13.88
C ALA A 47 -9.06 14.40 -14.82
N LEU A 48 -10.26 13.78 -14.80
CA LEU A 48 -11.37 14.08 -15.74
C LEU A 48 -12.41 15.04 -15.17
N LYS A 49 -12.12 15.76 -14.08
CA LYS A 49 -13.10 16.61 -13.40
C LYS A 49 -13.82 17.58 -14.35
N SER A 50 -13.07 18.24 -15.23
CA SER A 50 -13.59 19.19 -16.22
C SER A 50 -14.44 18.52 -17.30
N ASP A 51 -14.04 17.31 -17.71
CA ASP A 51 -14.64 16.63 -18.86
C ASP A 51 -15.95 15.93 -18.47
N LEU A 52 -16.09 15.55 -17.19
CA LEU A 52 -17.23 14.82 -16.67
C LEU A 52 -18.48 15.67 -16.48
N LYS A 53 -18.39 17.02 -16.51
CA LYS A 53 -19.54 17.93 -16.32
C LYS A 53 -20.40 17.50 -15.15
N LEU A 54 -19.80 17.35 -13.97
CA LEU A 54 -20.43 16.83 -12.77
C LEU A 54 -21.60 17.73 -12.33
N ASN A 55 -22.73 17.12 -11.95
CA ASN A 55 -23.79 17.83 -11.27
C ASN A 55 -23.42 18.18 -9.82
N THR A 56 -24.21 18.99 -9.14
CA THR A 56 -23.92 19.47 -7.78
C THR A 56 -23.65 18.33 -6.78
N SER A 57 -24.46 17.26 -6.82
CA SER A 57 -24.29 16.11 -5.93
C SER A 57 -23.00 15.35 -6.24
N GLN A 58 -22.72 15.08 -7.51
CA GLN A 58 -21.49 14.44 -7.96
C GLN A 58 -20.25 15.28 -7.63
N GLN A 59 -20.37 16.61 -7.76
CA GLN A 59 -19.30 17.54 -7.40
C GLN A 59 -18.96 17.44 -5.90
N ALA A 60 -19.96 17.40 -5.02
CA ALA A 60 -19.76 17.25 -3.59
C ALA A 60 -19.08 15.90 -3.26
N MET A 61 -19.51 14.81 -3.89
CA MET A 61 -18.88 13.49 -3.74
C MET A 61 -17.43 13.49 -4.26
N TRP A 62 -17.18 14.16 -5.38
CA TRP A 62 -15.83 14.27 -5.95
C TRP A 62 -14.90 15.03 -4.99
N ASP A 63 -15.33 16.17 -4.45
CA ASP A 63 -14.53 16.99 -3.54
C ASP A 63 -14.22 16.22 -2.23
N ALA A 64 -15.20 15.47 -1.70
CA ALA A 64 -14.99 14.59 -0.55
C ALA A 64 -13.97 13.47 -0.86
N ALA A 65 -14.07 12.80 -2.01
CA ALA A 65 -13.13 11.75 -2.41
C ALA A 65 -11.72 12.29 -2.65
N ALA A 66 -11.60 13.49 -3.22
CA ALA A 66 -10.32 14.16 -3.44
C ALA A 66 -9.65 14.58 -2.11
N ALA A 67 -10.43 15.15 -1.18
CA ALA A 67 -9.96 15.51 0.15
C ALA A 67 -9.47 14.28 0.93
N GLN A 68 -10.25 13.21 0.91
CA GLN A 68 -9.88 11.94 1.54
C GLN A 68 -8.61 11.33 0.91
N SER A 69 -8.49 11.41 -0.41
CA SER A 69 -7.29 10.93 -1.12
C SER A 69 -6.03 11.72 -0.74
N LYS A 70 -6.19 13.03 -0.47
CA LYS A 70 -5.09 13.87 0.03
C LYS A 70 -4.71 13.48 1.46
N SER A 71 -5.69 13.43 2.37
CA SER A 71 -5.48 13.04 3.77
C SER A 71 -4.80 11.67 3.89
N ALA A 72 -5.25 10.69 3.11
CA ALA A 72 -4.65 9.36 3.12
C ALA A 72 -3.20 9.34 2.61
N ARG A 73 -2.83 10.21 1.66
CA ARG A 73 -1.43 10.37 1.25
C ARG A 73 -0.56 10.91 2.37
N ASP A 74 -1.07 11.89 3.10
CA ASP A 74 -0.35 12.49 4.23
C ASP A 74 -0.19 11.48 5.38
N THR A 75 -1.25 10.74 5.71
CA THR A 75 -1.20 9.62 6.67
C THR A 75 -0.23 8.53 6.22
N GLY A 76 -0.24 8.17 4.93
CA GLY A 76 0.67 7.17 4.37
C GLY A 76 2.14 7.58 4.49
N ARG A 77 2.45 8.86 4.31
CA ARG A 77 3.81 9.41 4.56
C ARG A 77 4.18 9.30 6.03
N ALA A 78 3.28 9.72 6.94
CA ALA A 78 3.51 9.63 8.37
C ALA A 78 3.73 8.19 8.83
N ASN A 79 3.02 7.22 8.28
CA ASN A 79 3.24 5.79 8.55
C ASN A 79 4.61 5.33 8.07
N PHE A 80 5.06 5.77 6.89
CA PHE A 80 6.41 5.48 6.40
C PHE A 80 7.49 6.10 7.29
N ASP A 81 7.28 7.35 7.75
CA ASP A 81 8.21 8.02 8.65
C ASP A 81 8.31 7.32 10.01
N LYS A 82 7.21 6.74 10.53
CA LYS A 82 7.25 5.90 11.74
C LYS A 82 8.17 4.70 11.58
N VAL A 83 8.07 3.98 10.45
CA VAL A 83 8.92 2.82 10.17
C VAL A 83 10.39 3.24 10.09
N ARG A 84 10.68 4.34 9.40
CA ARG A 84 12.03 4.88 9.30
C ARG A 84 12.60 5.27 10.65
N THR A 85 11.81 5.91 11.49
CA THR A 85 12.21 6.30 12.85
C THR A 85 12.49 5.08 13.72
N ALA A 86 11.61 4.06 13.68
CA ALA A 86 11.81 2.81 14.39
C ALA A 86 13.10 2.11 13.94
N MET A 87 13.34 2.00 12.65
CA MET A 87 14.58 1.44 12.09
C MET A 87 15.81 2.20 12.58
N SER A 88 15.80 3.54 12.53
CA SER A 88 16.93 4.35 12.97
C SER A 88 17.19 4.21 14.48
N ALA A 89 16.14 4.10 15.28
CA ALA A 89 16.27 3.91 16.71
C ALA A 89 16.87 2.53 17.06
N GLU A 90 16.48 1.48 16.36
CA GLU A 90 17.04 0.15 16.58
C GLU A 90 18.50 0.07 16.12
N LEU A 91 18.85 0.65 14.97
CA LEU A 91 20.22 0.68 14.49
C LEU A 91 21.21 1.47 15.37
N ALA A 92 20.71 2.33 16.26
CA ALA A 92 21.52 3.03 17.25
C ALA A 92 21.88 2.18 18.50
N LYS A 93 21.26 1.00 18.65
CA LYS A 93 21.53 0.07 19.75
C LYS A 93 22.70 -0.86 19.40
N THR A 94 23.35 -1.39 20.44
CA THR A 94 24.40 -2.42 20.27
C THR A 94 23.82 -3.71 19.69
N GLU A 95 22.60 -4.06 20.07
CA GLU A 95 21.85 -5.22 19.58
C GLU A 95 20.49 -4.74 19.07
N PRO A 96 20.35 -4.51 17.75
CA PRO A 96 19.08 -4.06 17.16
C PRO A 96 18.00 -5.15 17.21
N ASP A 97 16.80 -4.80 17.65
CA ASP A 97 15.63 -5.65 17.56
C ASP A 97 14.89 -5.44 16.23
N LEU A 98 15.24 -6.22 15.23
CA LEU A 98 14.60 -6.15 13.91
C LEU A 98 13.16 -6.69 13.93
N ALA A 99 12.77 -7.51 14.92
CA ALA A 99 11.39 -7.96 15.05
C ALA A 99 10.47 -6.80 15.48
N ALA A 100 10.94 -5.92 16.37
CA ALA A 100 10.22 -4.70 16.73
C ALA A 100 10.02 -3.78 15.51
N VAL A 101 11.04 -3.63 14.65
CA VAL A 101 10.91 -2.84 13.40
C VAL A 101 9.91 -3.48 12.44
N ALA A 102 9.95 -4.81 12.28
CA ALA A 102 9.01 -5.54 11.43
C ALA A 102 7.56 -5.35 11.89
N ALA A 103 7.30 -5.41 13.20
CA ALA A 103 5.96 -5.16 13.75
C ALA A 103 5.44 -3.76 13.40
N VAL A 104 6.27 -2.71 13.55
CA VAL A 104 5.91 -1.33 13.15
C VAL A 104 5.64 -1.23 11.64
N ALA A 105 6.40 -1.96 10.82
CA ALA A 105 6.21 -1.97 9.36
C ALA A 105 4.90 -2.66 8.98
N ASP A 106 4.55 -3.77 9.62
CA ASP A 106 3.31 -4.51 9.39
C ASP A 106 2.09 -3.67 9.77
N ASP A 107 2.12 -2.99 10.92
CA ASP A 107 1.06 -2.07 11.35
C ASP A 107 0.88 -0.91 10.35
N ALA A 108 1.98 -0.30 9.91
CA ALA A 108 1.97 0.75 8.90
C ALA A 108 1.40 0.27 7.56
N GLN A 109 1.74 -0.95 7.14
CA GLN A 109 1.22 -1.56 5.91
C GLN A 109 -0.27 -1.87 6.02
N ALA A 110 -0.73 -2.42 7.16
CA ALA A 110 -2.14 -2.69 7.41
C ALA A 110 -2.97 -1.39 7.36
N ALA A 111 -2.51 -0.33 8.07
CA ALA A 111 -3.14 0.99 8.05
C ALA A 111 -3.21 1.57 6.63
N ASN A 112 -2.12 1.54 5.87
CA ASN A 112 -2.07 2.03 4.49
C ASN A 112 -2.98 1.22 3.55
N THR A 113 -3.16 -0.08 3.81
CA THR A 113 -4.07 -0.93 3.05
C THR A 113 -5.52 -0.57 3.33
N ALA A 114 -5.89 -0.31 4.59
CA ALA A 114 -7.22 0.16 4.97
C ALA A 114 -7.56 1.51 4.31
N LEU A 115 -6.64 2.47 4.35
CA LEU A 115 -6.79 3.78 3.68
C LEU A 115 -7.02 3.62 2.17
N ARG A 116 -6.25 2.77 1.49
CA ARG A 116 -6.43 2.51 0.05
C ARG A 116 -7.79 1.89 -0.27
N LYS A 117 -8.28 0.97 0.57
CA LYS A 117 -9.62 0.38 0.42
C LYS A 117 -10.70 1.44 0.56
N GLN A 118 -10.59 2.31 1.57
CA GLN A 118 -11.54 3.39 1.81
C GLN A 118 -11.61 4.38 0.66
N ILE A 119 -10.46 4.87 0.18
CA ILE A 119 -10.38 5.76 -0.99
C ILE A 119 -11.04 5.11 -2.20
N ARG A 120 -10.70 3.85 -2.49
CA ARG A 120 -11.27 3.12 -3.61
C ARG A 120 -12.79 3.05 -3.52
N SER A 121 -13.32 2.75 -2.34
CA SER A 121 -14.77 2.68 -2.11
C SER A 121 -15.46 4.00 -2.42
N GLN A 122 -14.89 5.13 -2.01
CA GLN A 122 -15.47 6.46 -2.28
C GLN A 122 -15.46 6.79 -3.78
N TRP A 123 -14.36 6.56 -4.47
CA TRP A 123 -14.29 6.79 -5.92
C TRP A 123 -15.22 5.88 -6.72
N LEU A 124 -15.41 4.63 -6.28
CA LEU A 124 -16.38 3.71 -6.88
C LEU A 124 -17.81 4.15 -6.61
N ALA A 125 -18.11 4.64 -5.40
CA ALA A 125 -19.42 5.20 -5.08
C ALA A 125 -19.75 6.41 -5.96
N LEU A 126 -18.80 7.32 -6.17
CA LEU A 126 -18.96 8.43 -7.11
C LEU A 126 -19.19 7.91 -8.54
N TYR A 127 -18.36 6.99 -9.03
CA TYR A 127 -18.48 6.41 -10.38
C TYR A 127 -19.84 5.72 -10.59
N ALA A 128 -20.41 5.13 -9.56
CA ALA A 128 -21.74 4.51 -9.62
C ALA A 128 -22.85 5.51 -9.95
N THR A 129 -22.67 6.79 -9.57
CA THR A 129 -23.65 7.88 -9.86
C THR A 129 -23.52 8.46 -11.27
N PHE A 130 -22.49 8.07 -12.03
CA PHE A 130 -22.25 8.64 -13.36
C PHE A 130 -23.31 8.20 -14.38
N THR A 131 -23.67 9.13 -15.24
CA THR A 131 -24.52 8.86 -16.41
C THR A 131 -23.80 7.96 -17.43
N PRO A 132 -24.50 7.35 -18.39
CA PRO A 132 -23.87 6.59 -19.46
C PRO A 132 -22.81 7.39 -20.22
N ASP A 133 -23.05 8.67 -20.51
CA ASP A 133 -22.10 9.54 -21.22
C ASP A 133 -20.85 9.80 -20.38
N GLN A 134 -20.99 10.08 -19.09
CA GLN A 134 -19.87 10.24 -18.17
C GLN A 134 -19.04 8.94 -18.06
N LYS A 135 -19.70 7.78 -18.02
CA LYS A 135 -19.03 6.47 -18.02
C LYS A 135 -18.28 6.21 -19.33
N ALA A 136 -18.82 6.68 -20.48
CA ALA A 136 -18.13 6.59 -21.76
C ALA A 136 -16.84 7.40 -21.78
N VAL A 137 -16.84 8.63 -21.23
CA VAL A 137 -15.63 9.46 -21.07
C VAL A 137 -14.57 8.74 -20.23
N VAL A 138 -14.97 8.14 -19.10
CA VAL A 138 -14.03 7.38 -18.24
C VAL A 138 -13.47 6.16 -18.97
N LYS A 139 -14.32 5.41 -19.68
CA LYS A 139 -13.92 4.23 -20.48
C LYS A 139 -12.87 4.61 -21.52
N GLU A 140 -13.11 5.70 -22.27
CA GLU A 140 -12.17 6.18 -23.28
C GLU A 140 -10.80 6.54 -22.68
N ALA A 141 -10.79 7.28 -21.56
CA ALA A 141 -9.57 7.68 -20.87
C ALA A 141 -8.79 6.46 -20.32
N LEU A 142 -9.49 5.47 -19.78
CA LEU A 142 -8.88 4.21 -19.33
C LEU A 142 -8.29 3.41 -20.50
N GLY A 143 -9.00 3.35 -21.64
CA GLY A 143 -8.52 2.71 -22.86
C GLY A 143 -7.24 3.37 -23.40
N LYS A 144 -7.22 4.72 -23.49
CA LYS A 144 -6.02 5.47 -23.91
C LYS A 144 -4.83 5.22 -22.96
N ARG A 145 -5.09 5.07 -21.66
CA ARG A 145 -4.05 4.77 -20.68
C ARG A 145 -3.53 3.33 -20.85
N ALA A 146 -4.41 2.35 -21.00
CA ALA A 146 -4.03 0.96 -21.24
C ALA A 146 -3.15 0.83 -22.48
N ALA A 147 -3.54 1.42 -23.60
CA ALA A 147 -2.76 1.42 -24.84
C ALA A 147 -1.37 2.07 -24.67
N ARG A 148 -1.26 3.15 -23.89
CA ARG A 148 0.04 3.77 -23.57
C ARG A 148 0.94 2.85 -22.74
N MET A 149 0.36 2.13 -21.77
CA MET A 149 1.11 1.18 -20.95
C MET A 149 1.64 0.00 -21.78
N GLU A 150 0.84 -0.49 -22.72
CA GLU A 150 1.22 -1.56 -23.63
C GLU A 150 2.41 -1.17 -24.51
N LYS A 151 2.32 -0.03 -25.20
CA LYS A 151 3.44 0.53 -25.98
C LYS A 151 4.70 0.74 -25.17
N PHE A 152 4.57 1.15 -23.90
CA PHE A 152 5.72 1.30 -23.02
C PHE A 152 6.36 -0.04 -22.68
N ARG A 153 5.55 -1.08 -22.42
CA ARG A 153 6.04 -2.44 -22.17
C ARG A 153 6.78 -3.02 -23.38
N GLU A 154 6.19 -2.91 -24.57
CA GLU A 154 6.83 -3.33 -25.83
C GLU A 154 8.21 -2.69 -25.99
N LYS A 155 8.28 -1.36 -25.86
CA LYS A 155 9.54 -0.61 -25.96
C LYS A 155 10.59 -0.99 -24.90
N MET A 156 10.14 -1.37 -23.70
CA MET A 156 11.04 -1.85 -22.63
C MET A 156 11.55 -3.27 -22.92
N MET A 157 10.74 -4.11 -23.54
CA MET A 157 11.15 -5.47 -23.96
C MET A 157 12.14 -5.43 -25.10
N GLU A 158 11.92 -4.59 -26.12
CA GLU A 158 12.86 -4.35 -27.21
C GLU A 158 14.25 -3.94 -26.72
N ARG A 159 14.29 -3.00 -25.73
CA ARG A 159 15.56 -2.53 -25.12
C ARG A 159 16.29 -3.56 -24.28
N ARG A 160 15.61 -4.61 -23.83
CA ARG A 160 16.21 -5.70 -23.06
C ARG A 160 16.71 -6.85 -23.93
N GLY A 161 16.22 -6.94 -25.18
CA GLY A 161 16.59 -7.97 -26.14
C GLY A 161 17.73 -7.57 -27.10
N SER A 162 18.15 -6.31 -27.05
CA SER A 162 19.33 -5.77 -27.72
C SER A 162 20.48 -5.57 -26.75
#